data_6572ee575d6c03ab36a0a18c20d66796
#
_entry.id   6572ee575d6c03ab36a0a18c20d66796
#
_cell.length_a   1.000
_cell.length_b   1.000
_cell.length_c   1.000
_cell.angle_alpha   90.00
_cell.angle_beta   90.00
_cell.angle_gamma   90.00
#
_symmetry.space_group_name_H-M   'P 1'
#
loop_
_entity.id
_entity.type
_entity.pdbx_description
1 polymer ?
#
loop_
_entity_poly.entity_id
_entity_poly.type
_entity_poly.pdbx_seq_one_letter_code
_entity_poly.pdbx_strand_id
1 'polypeptide(L)'
;RVYQDVLNKERRGDYLGGTVQVIPHITDNIKERVLRAGEGYDVAIVEIGGTVGDIESLPFMESVRQLMVELGHKRTMLMHLTLLPYIKSAAELKTKPTQHSVKELLSIGIQPDILICRTEYDVDADTKRKIALFTNVEARAVVVCKDARSIYQIPRTFYEQDVDDLIC
;
A
#
# COMPACT_ATOMS: atom_id res chain seq x y z
N ARG A 1 -15.07 -4.58 13.61
CA ARG A 1 -14.60 -5.57 14.59
C ARG A 1 -13.46 -5.03 15.46
N VAL A 2 -12.39 -4.44 14.88
CA VAL A 2 -11.23 -3.89 15.63
C VAL A 2 -11.68 -2.95 16.75
N TYR A 3 -12.44 -1.90 16.42
CA TYR A 3 -12.94 -0.94 17.43
C TYR A 3 -13.81 -1.60 18.49
N GLN A 4 -14.66 -2.54 18.10
CA GLN A 4 -15.53 -3.25 19.05
C GLN A 4 -14.72 -4.09 20.05
N ASP A 5 -13.64 -4.72 19.58
CA ASP A 5 -12.78 -5.51 20.47
C ASP A 5 -12.06 -4.62 21.50
N VAL A 6 -11.55 -3.48 21.05
CA VAL A 6 -10.90 -2.51 21.95
C VAL A 6 -11.88 -1.95 22.95
N LEU A 7 -13.11 -1.57 22.52
CA LEU A 7 -14.18 -1.13 23.44
C LEU A 7 -14.58 -2.22 24.42
N ASN A 8 -14.65 -3.46 23.99
CA ASN A 8 -14.97 -4.58 24.88
C ASN A 8 -13.86 -4.84 25.91
N LYS A 9 -12.59 -4.73 25.48
CA LYS A 9 -11.42 -4.82 26.38
C LYS A 9 -11.46 -3.71 27.43
N GLU A 10 -11.74 -2.47 27.02
CA GLU A 10 -11.87 -1.34 27.93
C GLU A 10 -12.97 -1.56 28.99
N ARG A 11 -14.16 -1.97 28.54
CA ARG A 11 -15.30 -2.24 29.44
C ARG A 11 -15.05 -3.36 30.45
N ARG A 12 -14.20 -4.33 30.10
CA ARG A 12 -13.77 -5.39 31.02
C ARG A 12 -12.67 -4.98 31.96
N GLY A 13 -12.08 -3.80 31.76
CA GLY A 13 -10.98 -3.31 32.57
C GLY A 13 -9.60 -3.85 32.15
N ASP A 14 -9.47 -4.42 30.97
CA ASP A 14 -8.22 -5.01 30.47
C ASP A 14 -7.08 -3.97 30.37
N TYR A 15 -7.42 -2.68 30.31
CA TYR A 15 -6.46 -1.58 30.25
C TYR A 15 -6.17 -0.94 31.64
N LEU A 16 -6.63 -1.56 32.72
CA LEU A 16 -6.33 -1.17 34.13
C LEU A 16 -6.62 0.31 34.45
N GLY A 17 -7.66 0.89 33.84
CA GLY A 17 -8.04 2.29 34.01
C GLY A 17 -7.24 3.30 33.19
N GLY A 18 -6.34 2.83 32.34
CA GLY A 18 -5.62 3.68 31.39
C GLY A 18 -6.53 4.27 30.33
N THR A 19 -6.18 5.47 29.82
CA THR A 19 -6.91 6.11 28.74
C THR A 19 -6.73 5.33 27.44
N VAL A 20 -7.82 4.86 26.85
CA VAL A 20 -7.80 4.17 25.57
C VAL A 20 -7.76 5.17 24.41
N GLN A 21 -6.82 4.97 23.49
CA GLN A 21 -6.56 5.86 22.35
C GLN A 21 -6.47 5.04 21.05
N VAL A 22 -6.56 5.72 19.90
CA VAL A 22 -6.34 5.08 18.61
C VAL A 22 -4.93 4.50 18.53
N ILE A 23 -3.94 5.30 18.91
CA ILE A 23 -2.55 4.87 19.10
C ILE A 23 -2.30 4.83 20.61
N PRO A 24 -1.90 3.69 21.19
CA PRO A 24 -1.55 2.43 20.53
C PRO A 24 -2.68 1.39 20.41
N HIS A 25 -3.82 1.56 21.07
CA HIS A 25 -4.75 0.44 21.35
C HIS A 25 -5.45 -0.11 20.09
N ILE A 26 -5.87 0.77 19.17
CA ILE A 26 -6.45 0.36 17.87
C ILE A 26 -5.35 -0.15 16.96
N THR A 27 -4.22 0.56 16.88
CA THR A 27 -3.10 0.15 16.00
C THR A 27 -2.52 -1.19 16.43
N ASP A 28 -2.35 -1.45 17.71
CA ASP A 28 -1.86 -2.73 18.21
C ASP A 28 -2.85 -3.87 17.91
N ASN A 29 -4.15 -3.64 18.03
CA ASN A 29 -5.16 -4.64 17.69
C ASN A 29 -5.13 -4.96 16.17
N ILE A 30 -4.88 -3.97 15.31
CA ILE A 30 -4.71 -4.18 13.87
C ILE A 30 -3.44 -5.00 13.60
N LYS A 31 -2.30 -4.59 14.18
CA LYS A 31 -1.02 -5.29 14.01
C LYS A 31 -1.11 -6.75 14.47
N GLU A 32 -1.68 -7.00 15.65
CA GLU A 32 -1.90 -8.35 16.18
C GLU A 32 -2.67 -9.24 15.19
N ARG A 33 -3.72 -8.69 14.55
CA ARG A 33 -4.52 -9.43 13.56
C ARG A 33 -3.73 -9.74 12.29
N VAL A 34 -2.93 -8.79 11.82
CA VAL A 34 -2.07 -8.98 10.65
C VAL A 34 -1.04 -10.08 10.94
N LEU A 35 -0.33 -9.98 12.06
CA LEU A 35 0.68 -10.97 12.44
C LEU A 35 0.08 -12.36 12.62
N ARG A 36 -1.04 -12.47 13.30
CA ARG A 36 -1.75 -13.74 13.48
C ARG A 36 -2.23 -14.35 12.16
N ALA A 37 -2.66 -13.53 11.20
CA ALA A 37 -3.06 -14.02 9.88
C ALA A 37 -1.88 -14.59 9.08
N GLY A 38 -0.67 -14.15 9.37
CA GLY A 38 0.56 -14.65 8.75
C GLY A 38 1.21 -15.85 9.45
N GLU A 39 0.70 -16.27 10.61
CA GLU A 39 1.27 -17.41 11.35
C GLU A 39 1.21 -18.70 10.54
N GLY A 40 2.37 -19.35 10.37
CA GLY A 40 2.49 -20.61 9.64
C GLY A 40 2.55 -20.48 8.11
N TYR A 41 2.64 -19.26 7.60
CA TYR A 41 2.81 -18.98 6.16
C TYR A 41 4.14 -18.30 5.88
N ASP A 42 4.72 -18.58 4.71
CA ASP A 42 5.96 -17.93 4.25
C ASP A 42 5.70 -16.46 3.85
N VAL A 43 4.52 -16.19 3.30
CA VAL A 43 4.09 -14.87 2.83
C VAL A 43 2.66 -14.58 3.28
N ALA A 44 2.43 -13.39 3.79
CA ALA A 44 1.11 -12.86 4.07
C ALA A 44 0.87 -11.59 3.24
N ILE A 45 -0.16 -11.59 2.42
CA ILE A 45 -0.58 -10.42 1.63
C ILE A 45 -1.70 -9.72 2.38
N VAL A 46 -1.47 -8.45 2.72
CA VAL A 46 -2.44 -7.60 3.44
C VAL A 46 -2.86 -6.47 2.52
N GLU A 47 -4.16 -6.39 2.24
CA GLU A 47 -4.72 -5.32 1.42
C GLU A 47 -5.39 -4.29 2.31
N ILE A 48 -5.09 -3.01 2.07
CA ILE A 48 -5.75 -1.88 2.71
C ILE A 48 -6.51 -1.13 1.63
N GLY A 49 -7.83 -1.20 1.71
CA GLY A 49 -8.72 -0.53 0.78
C GLY A 49 -8.87 0.96 1.06
N GLY A 50 -9.47 1.66 0.10
CA GLY A 50 -9.68 3.10 0.14
C GLY A 50 -8.54 3.90 -0.47
N THR A 51 -8.75 5.21 -0.54
CA THR A 51 -7.74 6.15 -1.05
C THR A 51 -6.80 6.55 0.08
N VAL A 52 -5.49 6.63 -0.21
CA VAL A 52 -4.53 7.17 0.76
C VAL A 52 -4.89 8.62 1.09
N GLY A 53 -5.01 8.92 2.38
CA GLY A 53 -5.48 10.22 2.88
C GLY A 53 -6.92 10.22 3.37
N ASP A 54 -7.69 9.16 3.11
CA ASP A 54 -9.02 9.01 3.69
C ASP A 54 -8.94 8.86 5.21
N ILE A 55 -9.81 9.58 5.90
CA ILE A 55 -9.80 9.65 7.38
C ILE A 55 -9.94 8.28 8.04
N GLU A 56 -10.78 7.40 7.49
CA GLU A 56 -11.03 6.06 8.01
C GLU A 56 -9.86 5.10 7.80
N SER A 57 -8.96 5.38 6.87
CA SER A 57 -7.79 4.52 6.59
C SER A 57 -6.58 4.86 7.48
N LEU A 58 -6.55 6.03 8.11
CA LEU A 58 -5.40 6.51 8.88
C LEU A 58 -4.92 5.53 9.98
N PRO A 59 -5.77 4.90 10.81
CA PRO A 59 -5.31 3.94 11.81
C PRO A 59 -4.69 2.68 11.20
N PHE A 60 -5.16 2.27 10.02
CA PHE A 60 -4.59 1.13 9.28
C PHE A 60 -3.23 1.49 8.69
N MET A 61 -3.11 2.66 8.09
CA MET A 61 -1.84 3.15 7.55
C MET A 61 -0.80 3.33 8.66
N GLU A 62 -1.18 3.89 9.80
CA GLU A 62 -0.30 4.00 10.97
C GLU A 62 0.14 2.61 11.46
N SER A 63 -0.77 1.63 11.48
CA SER A 63 -0.42 0.25 11.85
C SER A 63 0.58 -0.37 10.88
N VAL A 64 0.42 -0.14 9.58
CA VAL A 64 1.39 -0.59 8.55
C VAL A 64 2.75 0.07 8.76
N ARG A 65 2.78 1.39 8.96
CA ARG A 65 4.02 2.13 9.24
C ARG A 65 4.76 1.53 10.44
N GLN A 66 4.04 1.26 11.53
CA GLN A 66 4.61 0.62 12.72
C GLN A 66 5.13 -0.78 12.43
N LEU A 67 4.34 -1.63 11.74
CA LEU A 67 4.76 -2.98 11.34
C LEU A 67 6.03 -2.97 10.48
N MET A 68 6.13 -2.04 9.53
CA MET A 68 7.33 -1.90 8.69
C MET A 68 8.57 -1.57 9.52
N VAL A 69 8.43 -0.74 10.56
CA VAL A 69 9.52 -0.42 11.49
C VAL A 69 9.87 -1.62 12.39
N GLU A 70 8.86 -2.29 12.94
CA GLU A 70 9.02 -3.41 13.87
C GLU A 70 9.61 -4.66 13.20
N LEU A 71 9.16 -4.98 11.99
CA LEU A 71 9.60 -6.16 11.24
C LEU A 71 10.84 -5.89 10.37
N GLY A 72 11.04 -4.65 9.96
CA GLY A 72 12.13 -4.21 9.09
C GLY A 72 11.95 -4.58 7.61
N HIS A 73 12.70 -3.90 6.75
CA HIS A 73 12.62 -4.03 5.29
C HIS A 73 12.87 -5.44 4.73
N LYS A 74 13.55 -6.31 5.48
CA LYS A 74 13.77 -7.71 5.05
C LYS A 74 12.52 -8.60 5.17
N ARG A 75 11.51 -8.14 5.90
CA ARG A 75 10.30 -8.91 6.18
C ARG A 75 9.03 -8.20 5.75
N THR A 76 9.16 -7.00 5.22
CA THR A 76 8.02 -6.20 4.76
C THR A 76 8.33 -5.59 3.42
N MET A 77 7.32 -5.55 2.57
CA MET A 77 7.34 -4.87 1.29
C MET A 77 6.01 -4.13 1.10
N LEU A 78 6.07 -2.92 0.64
CA LEU A 78 4.88 -2.13 0.35
C LEU A 78 4.69 -1.93 -1.15
N MET A 79 3.59 -2.44 -1.66
CA MET A 79 3.13 -2.22 -3.03
C MET A 79 2.02 -1.18 -3.02
N HIS A 80 2.22 -0.08 -3.74
CA HIS A 80 1.20 0.97 -3.84
C HIS A 80 0.55 0.99 -5.20
N LEU A 81 -0.78 0.83 -5.22
CA LEU A 81 -1.57 0.84 -6.44
C LEU A 81 -2.07 2.25 -6.74
N THR A 82 -1.79 2.75 -7.95
CA THR A 82 -2.20 4.07 -8.40
C THR A 82 -2.86 4.04 -9.78
N LEU A 83 -3.49 5.15 -10.17
CA LEU A 83 -4.07 5.32 -11.47
C LEU A 83 -3.28 6.34 -12.30
N LEU A 84 -2.99 5.99 -13.56
CA LEU A 84 -2.48 6.89 -14.59
C LEU A 84 -3.60 7.22 -15.57
N PRO A 85 -4.39 8.28 -15.35
CA PRO A 85 -5.48 8.62 -16.24
C PRO A 85 -4.97 9.19 -17.56
N TYR A 86 -5.64 8.83 -18.64
CA TYR A 86 -5.42 9.42 -19.95
C TYR A 86 -6.42 10.56 -20.20
N ILE A 87 -5.90 11.73 -20.53
CA ILE A 87 -6.73 12.91 -20.82
C ILE A 87 -6.87 13.02 -22.34
N LYS A 88 -8.02 12.64 -22.85
CA LYS A 88 -8.30 12.62 -24.32
C LYS A 88 -8.07 13.97 -24.98
N SER A 89 -8.47 15.07 -24.34
CA SER A 89 -8.30 16.43 -24.88
C SER A 89 -6.86 16.89 -24.98
N ALA A 90 -5.98 16.34 -24.16
CA ALA A 90 -4.53 16.62 -24.16
C ALA A 90 -3.70 15.54 -24.85
N ALA A 91 -4.34 14.42 -25.23
CA ALA A 91 -3.71 13.24 -25.81
C ALA A 91 -2.50 12.74 -25.00
N GLU A 92 -2.59 12.76 -23.66
CA GLU A 92 -1.46 12.38 -22.79
C GLU A 92 -1.91 11.67 -21.50
N LEU A 93 -1.01 10.82 -20.97
CA LEU A 93 -1.12 10.25 -19.62
C LEU A 93 -0.71 11.29 -18.58
N LYS A 94 -1.51 11.41 -17.53
CA LYS A 94 -1.21 12.31 -16.41
C LYS A 94 -0.57 11.54 -15.24
N THR A 95 0.67 11.90 -14.94
CA THR A 95 1.43 11.31 -13.82
C THR A 95 1.18 12.00 -12.47
N LYS A 96 0.57 13.18 -12.47
CA LYS A 96 0.33 13.96 -11.24
C LYS A 96 -0.54 13.24 -10.20
N PRO A 97 -1.63 12.54 -10.54
CA PRO A 97 -2.42 11.82 -9.54
C PRO A 97 -1.59 10.76 -8.81
N THR A 98 -0.77 9.99 -9.54
CA THR A 98 0.17 9.02 -8.96
C THR A 98 1.19 9.70 -8.04
N GLN A 99 1.80 10.81 -8.50
CA GLN A 99 2.75 11.56 -7.67
C GLN A 99 2.12 12.08 -6.37
N HIS A 100 0.88 12.59 -6.43
CA HIS A 100 0.15 13.06 -5.25
C HIS A 100 -0.18 11.93 -4.30
N SER A 101 -0.67 10.79 -4.81
CA SER A 101 -0.97 9.62 -3.98
C SER A 101 0.26 9.11 -3.23
N VAL A 102 1.41 9.05 -3.90
CA VAL A 102 2.67 8.67 -3.22
C VAL A 102 3.12 9.74 -2.23
N LYS A 103 2.94 11.01 -2.55
CA LYS A 103 3.28 12.10 -1.61
C LYS A 103 2.46 12.03 -0.32
N GLU A 104 1.17 11.73 -0.42
CA GLU A 104 0.32 11.49 0.76
C GLU A 104 0.82 10.29 1.58
N LEU A 105 1.20 9.19 0.92
CA LEU A 105 1.77 8.03 1.60
C LEU A 105 3.08 8.37 2.32
N LEU A 106 3.96 9.13 1.67
CA LEU A 106 5.21 9.62 2.26
C LEU A 106 4.96 10.54 3.46
N SER A 107 3.89 11.33 3.44
CA SER A 107 3.55 12.23 4.56
C SER A 107 3.17 11.47 5.84
N ILE A 108 2.73 10.22 5.69
CA ILE A 108 2.46 9.29 6.79
C ILE A 108 3.75 8.59 7.27
N GLY A 109 4.85 8.73 6.53
CA GLY A 109 6.12 8.07 6.80
C GLY A 109 6.26 6.68 6.17
N ILE A 110 5.53 6.42 5.08
CA ILE A 110 5.57 5.16 4.35
C ILE A 110 6.13 5.41 2.95
N GLN A 111 7.26 4.76 2.62
CA GLN A 111 7.84 4.73 1.29
C GLN A 111 7.41 3.43 0.58
N PRO A 112 6.77 3.50 -0.59
CA PRO A 112 6.49 2.29 -1.37
C PRO A 112 7.77 1.72 -1.97
N ASP A 113 7.87 0.38 -1.96
CA ASP A 113 8.95 -0.36 -2.62
C ASP A 113 8.61 -0.59 -4.09
N ILE A 114 7.35 -0.92 -4.38
CA ILE A 114 6.84 -1.14 -5.72
C ILE A 114 5.63 -0.24 -5.96
N LEU A 115 5.60 0.39 -7.13
CA LEU A 115 4.49 1.21 -7.57
C LEU A 115 3.78 0.55 -8.75
N ILE A 116 2.53 0.13 -8.54
CA ILE A 116 1.69 -0.45 -9.59
C ILE A 116 0.83 0.65 -10.19
N CYS A 117 1.09 0.99 -11.44
CA CYS A 117 0.40 2.05 -12.17
C CYS A 117 -0.67 1.45 -13.08
N ARG A 118 -1.92 1.47 -12.66
CA ARG A 118 -3.04 1.06 -13.49
C ARG A 118 -3.30 2.09 -14.60
N THR A 119 -3.52 1.63 -15.83
CA THR A 119 -3.74 2.49 -16.99
C THR A 119 -4.48 1.76 -18.10
N GLU A 120 -5.13 2.50 -19.01
CA GLU A 120 -5.72 1.97 -20.23
C GLU A 120 -4.70 1.92 -21.38
N TYR A 121 -3.61 2.68 -21.30
CA TYR A 121 -2.65 2.90 -22.40
C TYR A 121 -1.25 2.43 -22.02
N ASP A 122 -0.42 2.25 -23.06
CA ASP A 122 0.99 1.93 -22.86
C ASP A 122 1.72 3.14 -22.25
N VAL A 123 2.71 2.84 -21.43
CA VAL A 123 3.52 3.86 -20.73
C VAL A 123 4.95 3.76 -21.26
N ASP A 124 5.45 4.83 -21.85
CA ASP A 124 6.80 4.88 -22.37
C ASP A 124 7.86 4.95 -21.24
N ALA A 125 9.10 4.68 -21.61
CA ALA A 125 10.21 4.65 -20.66
C ALA A 125 10.49 6.02 -20.02
N ASP A 126 10.23 7.12 -20.70
CA ASP A 126 10.43 8.47 -20.16
C ASP A 126 9.40 8.78 -19.08
N THR A 127 8.15 8.39 -19.33
CA THR A 127 7.08 8.52 -18.35
C THR A 127 7.35 7.65 -17.10
N LYS A 128 7.83 6.41 -17.27
CA LYS A 128 8.27 5.56 -16.16
C LYS A 128 9.38 6.22 -15.34
N ARG A 129 10.43 6.72 -16.01
CA ARG A 129 11.54 7.42 -15.33
C ARG A 129 11.07 8.66 -14.57
N LYS A 130 10.16 9.42 -15.18
CA LYS A 130 9.54 10.58 -14.53
C LYS A 130 8.78 10.19 -13.25
N ILE A 131 7.95 9.14 -13.32
CA ILE A 131 7.23 8.63 -12.15
C ILE A 131 8.24 8.22 -11.07
N ALA A 132 9.23 7.39 -11.42
CA ALA A 132 10.27 6.92 -10.51
C ALA A 132 10.96 8.06 -9.77
N LEU A 133 11.38 9.10 -10.51
CA LEU A 133 12.04 10.28 -9.95
C LEU A 133 11.17 11.02 -8.93
N PHE A 134 9.89 11.25 -9.24
CA PHE A 134 8.99 12.02 -8.37
C PHE A 134 8.38 11.21 -7.22
N THR A 135 8.50 9.89 -7.24
CA THR A 135 7.95 8.99 -6.20
C THR A 135 9.03 8.34 -5.36
N ASN A 136 10.31 8.60 -5.67
CA ASN A 136 11.46 8.00 -5.00
C ASN A 136 11.40 6.45 -5.00
N VAL A 137 10.98 5.89 -6.14
CA VAL A 137 10.93 4.46 -6.40
C VAL A 137 11.88 4.14 -7.55
N GLU A 138 12.54 2.98 -7.52
CA GLU A 138 13.39 2.57 -8.63
C GLU A 138 12.59 2.44 -9.94
N ALA A 139 13.18 2.81 -11.08
CA ALA A 139 12.45 2.77 -12.36
C ALA A 139 11.95 1.36 -12.73
N ARG A 140 12.69 0.30 -12.35
CA ARG A 140 12.26 -1.10 -12.53
C ARG A 140 11.08 -1.48 -11.65
N ALA A 141 10.92 -0.82 -10.50
CA ALA A 141 9.82 -1.05 -9.56
C ALA A 141 8.56 -0.19 -9.88
N VAL A 142 8.60 0.62 -10.95
CA VAL A 142 7.40 1.25 -11.53
C VAL A 142 6.77 0.28 -12.53
N VAL A 143 5.80 -0.49 -12.06
CA VAL A 143 5.12 -1.55 -12.80
C VAL A 143 3.88 -0.99 -13.48
N VAL A 144 3.73 -1.24 -14.77
CA VAL A 144 2.54 -0.83 -15.54
C VAL A 144 1.52 -1.96 -15.53
N CYS A 145 0.35 -1.69 -15.00
CA CYS A 145 -0.76 -2.63 -15.01
C CYS A 145 -1.84 -2.10 -15.98
N LYS A 146 -1.73 -2.52 -17.25
CA LYS A 146 -2.71 -2.15 -18.26
C LYS A 146 -4.02 -2.91 -18.05
N ASP A 147 -5.14 -2.26 -18.35
CA ASP A 147 -6.46 -2.90 -18.26
C ASP A 147 -6.49 -4.16 -19.15
N ALA A 148 -6.84 -5.27 -18.53
CA ALA A 148 -6.84 -6.59 -19.18
C ALA A 148 -8.27 -7.09 -19.40
N ARG A 149 -8.48 -7.93 -20.41
CA ARG A 149 -9.78 -8.57 -20.70
C ARG A 149 -10.20 -9.53 -19.59
N SER A 150 -9.24 -10.07 -18.85
CA SER A 150 -9.45 -11.00 -17.74
C SER A 150 -8.43 -10.74 -16.64
N ILE A 151 -8.88 -10.77 -15.38
CA ILE A 151 -8.00 -10.65 -14.21
C ILE A 151 -6.91 -11.72 -14.18
N TYR A 152 -7.15 -12.89 -14.78
CA TYR A 152 -6.16 -13.97 -14.87
C TYR A 152 -4.97 -13.67 -15.79
N GLN A 153 -5.01 -12.59 -16.55
CA GLN A 153 -3.88 -12.10 -17.34
C GLN A 153 -2.90 -11.23 -16.50
N ILE A 154 -3.36 -10.67 -15.39
CA ILE A 154 -2.56 -9.76 -14.55
C ILE A 154 -1.28 -10.43 -14.01
N PRO A 155 -1.31 -11.66 -13.48
CA PRO A 155 -0.09 -12.32 -13.03
C PRO A 155 0.98 -12.45 -14.15
N ARG A 156 0.55 -12.70 -15.39
CA ARG A 156 1.44 -12.74 -16.54
C ARG A 156 2.04 -11.36 -16.84
N THR A 157 1.22 -10.30 -16.77
CA THR A 157 1.69 -8.92 -16.96
C THR A 157 2.74 -8.53 -15.89
N PHE A 158 2.60 -9.05 -14.67
CA PHE A 158 3.58 -8.82 -13.60
C PHE A 158 4.86 -9.62 -13.83
N TYR A 159 4.74 -10.89 -14.21
CA TYR A 159 5.89 -11.73 -14.59
C TYR A 159 6.71 -11.13 -15.73
N GLU A 160 6.05 -10.62 -16.80
CA GLU A 160 6.71 -9.97 -17.94
C GLU A 160 7.45 -8.66 -17.57
N GLN A 161 7.27 -8.15 -16.35
CA GLN A 161 7.95 -6.97 -15.79
C GLN A 161 8.80 -7.32 -14.57
N ASP A 162 9.17 -8.60 -14.39
CA ASP A 162 10.06 -9.10 -13.33
C ASP A 162 9.60 -8.74 -11.91
N VAL A 163 8.27 -8.65 -11.69
CA VAL A 163 7.72 -8.29 -10.36
C VAL A 163 8.02 -9.36 -9.32
N ASP A 164 8.02 -10.63 -9.71
CA ASP A 164 8.43 -11.76 -8.88
C ASP A 164 9.88 -11.64 -8.43
N ASP A 165 10.81 -11.25 -9.31
CA ASP A 165 12.20 -10.99 -8.98
C ASP A 165 12.41 -9.76 -8.07
N LEU A 166 11.45 -8.80 -8.09
CA LEU A 166 11.47 -7.66 -7.17
C LEU A 166 11.01 -8.05 -5.75
N ILE A 167 10.17 -9.09 -5.65
CA ILE A 167 9.59 -9.55 -4.38
C ILE A 167 10.52 -10.54 -3.67
N CYS A 168 11.24 -11.39 -4.42
CA CYS A 168 12.14 -12.42 -3.91
C CYS A 168 13.58 -11.97 -3.79
#